data_69d066fa4525659ba84335255edfaf9f
#
_entry.id   69d066fa4525659ba84335255edfaf9f
#
_cell.length_a   1.000
_cell.length_b   1.000
_cell.length_c   1.000
_cell.angle_alpha   90.00
_cell.angle_beta   90.00
_cell.angle_gamma   90.00
#
_symmetry.space_group_name_H-M   'P 1'
#
loop_
_entity.id
_entity.type
_entity.pdbx_description
1 polymer ?
#
loop_
_entity_poly.entity_id
_entity_poly.type
_entity_poly.pdbx_seq_one_letter_code
_entity_poly.pdbx_strand_id
1 'polypeptide(L)'
;VACSETGELPVAPVPEIPSITIPSTENTRLVFTSDGGEDTLAFIATTGWSVAIKTADLAGDWLAVSPLTGNKGDNELIITLASNPSAEDREGEVIIQCGEVADTVIVRQNFNYLATLSKDGDVRTWQEHTKGWGINLVMMGDGFVEMDMGRGGKYEVMMQKAMDSYFSVEPMHSLREYFDVYSVTVVSVSDSIG
;
A
#
# COMPACT_ATOMS: atom_id res chain seq x y z
N VAL A 1 -21.21 -37.70 67.39
CA VAL A 1 -20.77 -36.34 67.07
C VAL A 1 -20.52 -36.33 65.58
N ALA A 2 -21.46 -35.75 64.79
CA ALA A 2 -21.35 -35.60 63.37
C ALA A 2 -20.59 -34.30 63.07
N CYS A 3 -19.45 -34.44 62.36
CA CYS A 3 -18.73 -33.29 61.81
C CYS A 3 -19.51 -32.80 60.58
N SER A 4 -20.01 -31.59 60.60
CA SER A 4 -20.61 -30.93 59.47
C SER A 4 -19.49 -30.49 58.49
N GLU A 5 -19.49 -31.05 57.27
CA GLU A 5 -18.71 -30.50 56.17
C GLU A 5 -19.26 -29.13 55.84
N THR A 6 -18.45 -28.10 56.07
CA THR A 6 -18.70 -26.76 55.54
C THR A 6 -18.46 -26.79 54.03
N GLY A 7 -19.57 -26.98 53.30
CA GLY A 7 -19.51 -26.86 51.82
C GLY A 7 -19.13 -25.43 51.45
N GLU A 8 -17.92 -25.27 50.92
CA GLU A 8 -17.50 -24.02 50.32
C GLU A 8 -18.39 -23.72 49.10
N LEU A 9 -19.12 -22.60 49.14
CA LEU A 9 -19.99 -22.20 48.06
C LEU A 9 -19.13 -21.97 46.80
N PRO A 10 -19.53 -22.49 45.61
CA PRO A 10 -18.80 -22.25 44.42
C PRO A 10 -18.67 -20.76 44.15
N VAL A 11 -17.43 -20.25 44.12
CA VAL A 11 -17.14 -18.86 43.75
C VAL A 11 -17.58 -18.69 42.31
N ALA A 12 -18.52 -17.76 42.07
CA ALA A 12 -18.92 -17.45 40.70
C ALA A 12 -17.69 -17.00 39.88
N PRO A 13 -17.54 -17.48 38.66
CA PRO A 13 -16.41 -17.09 37.81
C PRO A 13 -16.42 -15.57 37.60
N VAL A 14 -15.30 -14.92 37.90
CA VAL A 14 -15.15 -13.48 37.63
C VAL A 14 -15.27 -13.30 36.12
N PRO A 15 -16.14 -12.38 35.65
CA PRO A 15 -16.27 -12.15 34.21
C PRO A 15 -14.94 -11.70 33.61
N GLU A 16 -14.49 -12.41 32.59
CA GLU A 16 -13.26 -12.04 31.87
C GLU A 16 -13.52 -10.75 31.09
N ILE A 17 -12.65 -9.75 31.25
CA ILE A 17 -12.75 -8.49 30.53
C ILE A 17 -12.17 -8.72 29.11
N PRO A 18 -12.95 -8.48 28.04
CA PRO A 18 -12.45 -8.63 26.67
C PRO A 18 -11.26 -7.72 26.41
N SER A 19 -10.18 -8.26 25.86
CA SER A 19 -9.04 -7.49 25.38
C SER A 19 -8.32 -8.22 24.24
N ILE A 20 -7.64 -7.44 23.40
CA ILE A 20 -6.77 -7.90 22.34
C ILE A 20 -5.38 -7.30 22.61
N THR A 21 -4.34 -8.09 22.43
CA THR A 21 -2.96 -7.61 22.53
C THR A 21 -2.18 -8.11 21.33
N ILE A 22 -1.72 -7.19 20.47
CA ILE A 22 -0.79 -7.47 19.39
C ILE A 22 0.62 -7.15 19.91
N PRO A 23 1.54 -8.14 20.02
CA PRO A 23 2.83 -8.00 20.72
C PRO A 23 3.78 -6.95 20.13
N SER A 24 3.59 -6.55 18.86
CA SER A 24 4.41 -5.55 18.20
C SER A 24 3.55 -4.49 17.51
N THR A 25 3.89 -3.22 17.71
CA THR A 25 3.24 -2.10 17.00
C THR A 25 3.53 -2.12 15.48
N GLU A 26 4.60 -2.78 15.04
CA GLU A 26 4.90 -3.00 13.64
C GLU A 26 3.89 -3.93 12.97
N ASN A 27 3.28 -4.83 13.74
CA ASN A 27 2.25 -5.75 13.25
C ASN A 27 0.88 -5.09 13.02
N THR A 28 0.69 -3.82 13.39
CA THR A 28 -0.54 -3.08 13.09
C THR A 28 -0.59 -2.51 11.66
N ARG A 29 0.53 -2.59 10.94
CA ARG A 29 0.64 -2.20 9.53
C ARG A 29 1.53 -3.17 8.76
N LEU A 30 0.94 -3.98 7.92
CA LEU A 30 1.63 -4.94 7.07
C LEU A 30 1.76 -4.37 5.65
N VAL A 31 2.93 -4.53 5.04
CA VAL A 31 3.21 -4.05 3.67
C VAL A 31 3.69 -5.19 2.82
N PHE A 32 2.96 -5.46 1.74
CA PHE A 32 3.29 -6.50 0.77
C PHE A 32 3.74 -5.90 -0.56
N THR A 33 4.56 -6.66 -1.28
CA THR A 33 4.89 -6.35 -2.68
C THR A 33 3.68 -6.58 -3.59
N SER A 34 3.77 -6.15 -4.84
CA SER A 34 2.74 -6.41 -5.85
C SER A 34 2.46 -7.90 -6.10
N ASP A 35 3.43 -8.77 -5.83
CA ASP A 35 3.28 -10.21 -6.07
C ASP A 35 2.29 -10.88 -5.10
N GLY A 36 2.00 -10.21 -3.98
CA GLY A 36 1.19 -10.77 -2.89
C GLY A 36 2.00 -11.70 -2.00
N GLY A 37 1.35 -12.73 -1.46
CA GLY A 37 1.97 -13.71 -0.58
C GLY A 37 1.22 -13.88 0.72
N GLU A 38 1.89 -14.46 1.71
CA GLU A 38 1.34 -14.75 3.02
C GLU A 38 2.19 -14.15 4.12
N ASP A 39 1.54 -13.71 5.21
CA ASP A 39 2.18 -13.30 6.45
C ASP A 39 1.35 -13.77 7.64
N THR A 40 1.98 -13.89 8.81
CA THR A 40 1.33 -14.38 10.02
C THR A 40 1.28 -13.29 11.07
N LEU A 41 0.09 -12.98 11.55
CA LEU A 41 -0.16 -12.05 12.64
C LEU A 41 -0.43 -12.81 13.93
N ALA A 42 0.47 -12.73 14.90
CA ALA A 42 0.26 -13.26 16.24
C ALA A 42 -0.43 -12.23 17.15
N PHE A 43 -1.40 -12.68 17.95
CA PHE A 43 -2.07 -11.84 18.94
C PHE A 43 -2.63 -12.68 20.10
N ILE A 44 -2.94 -12.02 21.20
CA ILE A 44 -3.56 -12.64 22.40
C ILE A 44 -4.97 -12.08 22.56
N ALA A 45 -5.94 -12.96 22.74
CA ALA A 45 -7.34 -12.59 23.06
C ALA A 45 -7.76 -13.20 24.40
N THR A 46 -8.46 -12.42 25.23
CA THR A 46 -8.91 -12.88 26.56
C THR A 46 -10.23 -13.64 26.51
N THR A 47 -11.01 -13.50 25.44
CA THR A 47 -12.26 -14.25 25.19
C THR A 47 -12.27 -14.77 23.75
N GLY A 48 -13.39 -15.39 23.33
CA GLY A 48 -13.58 -15.75 21.91
C GLY A 48 -13.53 -14.51 21.01
N TRP A 49 -13.00 -14.66 19.80
CA TRP A 49 -12.77 -13.58 18.86
C TRP A 49 -13.26 -13.91 17.45
N SER A 50 -13.44 -12.88 16.64
CA SER A 50 -13.77 -12.98 15.22
C SER A 50 -13.01 -11.94 14.41
N VAL A 51 -12.89 -12.17 13.09
CA VAL A 51 -12.25 -11.24 12.16
C VAL A 51 -13.22 -10.81 11.08
N ALA A 52 -13.19 -9.51 10.78
CA ALA A 52 -13.83 -8.90 9.61
C ALA A 52 -12.77 -8.26 8.72
N ILE A 53 -12.97 -8.32 7.41
CA ILE A 53 -12.11 -7.68 6.40
C ILE A 53 -12.88 -6.51 5.80
N LYS A 54 -12.22 -5.35 5.65
CA LYS A 54 -12.73 -4.23 4.88
C LYS A 54 -11.73 -3.84 3.81
N THR A 55 -12.17 -3.70 2.57
CA THR A 55 -11.40 -3.20 1.45
C THR A 55 -12.17 -2.05 0.80
N ALA A 56 -11.45 -1.07 0.25
CA ALA A 56 -12.06 0.04 -0.47
C ALA A 56 -12.70 -0.42 -1.79
N ASP A 57 -12.15 -1.46 -2.39
CA ASP A 57 -12.65 -2.04 -3.63
C ASP A 57 -13.74 -3.08 -3.37
N LEU A 58 -14.87 -2.95 -4.07
CA LEU A 58 -15.96 -3.93 -4.06
C LEU A 58 -15.54 -5.32 -4.62
N ALA A 59 -14.38 -5.40 -5.27
CA ALA A 59 -13.74 -6.63 -5.75
C ALA A 59 -12.80 -7.24 -4.70
N GLY A 60 -13.24 -7.32 -3.45
CA GLY A 60 -12.45 -7.63 -2.25
C GLY A 60 -11.79 -9.01 -2.13
N ASP A 61 -11.69 -9.79 -3.20
CA ASP A 61 -11.13 -11.15 -3.15
C ASP A 61 -9.58 -11.18 -3.08
N TRP A 62 -8.92 -10.05 -3.03
CA TRP A 62 -7.47 -9.99 -3.02
C TRP A 62 -6.82 -10.16 -1.65
N LEU A 63 -7.59 -9.93 -0.57
CA LEU A 63 -7.18 -10.05 0.82
C LEU A 63 -8.03 -11.12 1.50
N ALA A 64 -7.38 -12.16 1.98
CA ALA A 64 -8.01 -13.24 2.73
C ALA A 64 -7.33 -13.41 4.09
N VAL A 65 -8.07 -13.87 5.09
CA VAL A 65 -7.57 -14.12 6.43
C VAL A 65 -8.12 -15.45 6.93
N SER A 66 -7.30 -16.23 7.60
CA SER A 66 -7.68 -17.52 8.22
C SER A 66 -6.93 -17.73 9.53
N PRO A 67 -7.60 -18.26 10.58
CA PRO A 67 -9.05 -18.50 10.69
C PRO A 67 -9.84 -17.20 10.91
N LEU A 68 -11.16 -17.22 10.67
CA LEU A 68 -12.03 -16.05 10.88
C LEU A 68 -12.57 -15.93 12.33
N THR A 69 -12.45 -16.97 13.13
CA THR A 69 -12.86 -17.00 14.53
C THR A 69 -11.94 -17.91 15.34
N GLY A 70 -11.87 -17.67 16.64
CA GLY A 70 -11.10 -18.53 17.53
C GLY A 70 -11.45 -18.33 19.00
N ASN A 71 -10.70 -19.02 19.84
CA ASN A 71 -10.87 -19.01 21.29
C ASN A 71 -9.87 -18.07 21.97
N LYS A 72 -10.06 -17.85 23.27
CA LYS A 72 -9.11 -17.12 24.10
C LYS A 72 -7.72 -17.80 24.12
N GLY A 73 -6.69 -17.00 24.37
CA GLY A 73 -5.29 -17.39 24.44
C GLY A 73 -4.46 -16.81 23.34
N ASP A 74 -3.31 -17.45 23.09
CA ASP A 74 -2.42 -17.11 21.98
C ASP A 74 -3.04 -17.57 20.67
N ASN A 75 -3.06 -16.69 19.68
CA ASN A 75 -3.69 -16.91 18.39
C ASN A 75 -2.78 -16.43 17.26
N GLU A 76 -2.97 -17.01 16.09
CA GLU A 76 -2.29 -16.63 14.84
C GLU A 76 -3.34 -16.49 13.72
N LEU A 77 -3.19 -15.43 12.93
CA LEU A 77 -3.93 -15.23 11.69
C LEU A 77 -2.96 -15.32 10.51
N ILE A 78 -3.29 -16.13 9.53
CA ILE A 78 -2.62 -16.14 8.24
C ILE A 78 -3.34 -15.11 7.36
N ILE A 79 -2.60 -14.11 6.89
CA ILE A 79 -3.07 -13.05 6.01
C ILE A 79 -2.51 -13.36 4.63
N THR A 80 -3.38 -13.62 3.66
CA THR A 80 -3.01 -14.02 2.30
C THR A 80 -3.46 -12.97 1.31
N LEU A 81 -2.56 -12.52 0.43
CA LEU A 81 -2.83 -11.55 -0.62
C LEU A 81 -2.62 -12.17 -2.01
N ALA A 82 -3.61 -11.99 -2.88
CA ALA A 82 -3.42 -12.21 -4.30
C ALA A 82 -2.53 -11.12 -4.92
N SER A 83 -1.91 -11.38 -6.08
CA SER A 83 -1.10 -10.38 -6.79
C SER A 83 -1.91 -9.12 -7.12
N ASN A 84 -1.25 -7.97 -7.08
CA ASN A 84 -1.81 -6.69 -7.50
C ASN A 84 -1.42 -6.40 -8.95
N PRO A 85 -2.31 -6.54 -9.93
CA PRO A 85 -2.01 -6.23 -11.32
C PRO A 85 -2.09 -4.74 -11.64
N SER A 86 -2.53 -3.91 -10.68
CA SER A 86 -2.81 -2.49 -10.88
C SER A 86 -1.55 -1.62 -10.82
N ALA A 87 -1.58 -0.48 -11.50
CA ALA A 87 -0.62 0.60 -11.37
C ALA A 87 -0.78 1.41 -10.05
N GLU A 88 -1.74 1.08 -9.20
CA GLU A 88 -2.01 1.76 -7.94
C GLU A 88 -1.83 0.82 -6.75
N ASP A 89 -1.36 1.40 -5.62
CA ASP A 89 -1.37 0.71 -4.34
C ASP A 89 -2.81 0.42 -3.91
N ARG A 90 -2.99 -0.64 -3.13
CA ARG A 90 -4.29 -0.93 -2.50
C ARG A 90 -4.12 -1.17 -1.02
N GLU A 91 -5.18 -0.88 -0.26
CA GLU A 91 -5.18 -0.99 1.19
C GLU A 91 -6.48 -1.65 1.66
N GLY A 92 -6.36 -2.45 2.71
CA GLY A 92 -7.47 -3.09 3.39
C GLY A 92 -7.26 -3.10 4.89
N GLU A 93 -8.33 -3.33 5.64
CA GLU A 93 -8.34 -3.42 7.08
C GLU A 93 -8.71 -4.85 7.51
N VAL A 94 -7.92 -5.43 8.40
CA VAL A 94 -8.22 -6.66 9.12
C VAL A 94 -8.62 -6.26 10.53
N ILE A 95 -9.90 -6.43 10.87
CA ILE A 95 -10.48 -6.01 12.15
C ILE A 95 -10.67 -7.26 13.00
N ILE A 96 -9.92 -7.37 14.10
CA ILE A 96 -10.04 -8.43 15.08
C ILE A 96 -10.97 -7.94 16.18
N GLN A 97 -12.03 -8.66 16.45
CA GLN A 97 -13.01 -8.30 17.49
C GLN A 97 -13.04 -9.35 18.59
N CYS A 98 -12.94 -8.92 19.84
CA CYS A 98 -13.01 -9.73 21.05
C CYS A 98 -14.04 -9.08 21.99
N GLY A 99 -15.27 -9.63 22.06
CA GLY A 99 -16.38 -9.00 22.75
C GLY A 99 -16.72 -7.62 22.15
N GLU A 100 -16.65 -6.57 22.97
CA GLU A 100 -16.88 -5.18 22.55
C GLU A 100 -15.59 -4.44 22.15
N VAL A 101 -14.42 -5.08 22.30
CA VAL A 101 -13.12 -4.51 21.92
C VAL A 101 -12.75 -4.94 20.52
N ALA A 102 -12.29 -4.01 19.70
CA ALA A 102 -11.77 -4.30 18.36
C ALA A 102 -10.40 -3.66 18.19
N ASP A 103 -9.53 -4.35 17.47
CA ASP A 103 -8.25 -3.85 17.00
C ASP A 103 -8.15 -3.98 15.48
N THR A 104 -7.44 -3.07 14.83
CA THR A 104 -7.38 -2.99 13.38
C THR A 104 -5.95 -3.06 12.89
N VAL A 105 -5.70 -3.97 11.97
CA VAL A 105 -4.44 -4.09 11.24
C VAL A 105 -4.63 -3.59 9.82
N ILE A 106 -3.82 -2.61 9.43
CA ILE A 106 -3.81 -2.08 8.07
C ILE A 106 -2.92 -2.98 7.21
N VAL A 107 -3.47 -3.45 6.10
CA VAL A 107 -2.76 -4.25 5.10
C VAL A 107 -2.65 -3.45 3.83
N ARG A 108 -1.42 -3.05 3.47
CA ARG A 108 -1.11 -2.33 2.24
C ARG A 108 -0.38 -3.23 1.26
N GLN A 109 -0.77 -3.17 0.01
CA GLN A 109 -0.06 -3.83 -1.08
C GLN A 109 0.38 -2.81 -2.12
N ASN A 110 1.67 -2.88 -2.47
CA ASN A 110 2.26 -1.98 -3.45
C ASN A 110 1.70 -2.23 -4.85
N PHE A 111 1.76 -1.19 -5.68
CA PHE A 111 1.40 -1.26 -7.09
C PHE A 111 2.35 -2.18 -7.88
N ASN A 112 1.88 -2.66 -9.02
CA ASN A 112 2.70 -3.39 -9.97
C ASN A 112 3.47 -2.40 -10.85
N TYR A 113 4.78 -2.40 -10.73
CA TYR A 113 5.65 -1.52 -11.52
C TYR A 113 5.44 -1.70 -13.02
N LEU A 114 5.30 -2.95 -13.49
CA LEU A 114 5.08 -3.26 -14.91
C LEU A 114 3.77 -2.68 -15.47
N ALA A 115 2.78 -2.50 -14.60
CA ALA A 115 1.52 -1.85 -14.98
C ALA A 115 1.65 -0.32 -15.14
N THR A 116 2.77 0.26 -14.71
CA THR A 116 3.05 1.70 -14.83
C THR A 116 3.92 2.06 -16.02
N LEU A 117 4.38 1.07 -16.80
CA LEU A 117 5.27 1.31 -17.93
C LEU A 117 4.57 2.14 -19.00
N SER A 118 5.16 3.28 -19.36
CA SER A 118 4.78 4.05 -20.52
C SER A 118 5.25 3.36 -21.80
N LYS A 119 4.45 3.47 -22.84
CA LYS A 119 4.73 2.89 -24.17
C LYS A 119 5.39 3.91 -25.07
N ASP A 120 6.08 3.41 -26.10
CA ASP A 120 6.63 4.27 -27.14
C ASP A 120 5.56 5.16 -27.76
N GLY A 121 5.80 6.46 -27.84
CA GLY A 121 4.88 7.47 -28.30
C GLY A 121 3.90 8.02 -27.24
N ASP A 122 3.86 7.47 -26.03
CA ASP A 122 3.02 8.02 -24.96
C ASP A 122 3.45 9.45 -24.62
N VAL A 123 2.45 10.31 -24.41
CA VAL A 123 2.65 11.73 -24.05
C VAL A 123 2.24 11.95 -22.60
N ARG A 124 3.12 12.57 -21.83
CA ARG A 124 2.85 12.98 -20.46
C ARG A 124 2.94 14.50 -20.34
N THR A 125 1.94 15.10 -19.70
CA THR A 125 1.96 16.51 -19.28
C THR A 125 2.66 16.65 -17.92
N TRP A 126 3.68 17.50 -17.86
CA TRP A 126 4.43 17.80 -16.64
C TRP A 126 3.99 19.11 -16.00
N GLN A 127 3.63 20.08 -16.84
CA GLN A 127 3.21 21.40 -16.42
C GLN A 127 2.24 21.98 -17.45
N GLU A 128 1.22 22.67 -16.98
CA GLU A 128 0.36 23.52 -17.79
C GLU A 128 0.68 24.99 -17.51
N HIS A 129 0.59 25.85 -18.54
CA HIS A 129 0.81 27.28 -18.37
C HIS A 129 -0.25 27.90 -17.45
N THR A 130 0.13 28.94 -16.74
CA THR A 130 -0.79 29.75 -15.92
C THR A 130 -0.88 31.19 -16.42
N LYS A 131 -0.03 31.56 -17.38
CA LYS A 131 0.03 32.88 -18.00
C LYS A 131 0.11 32.78 -19.53
N GLY A 132 -0.54 33.71 -20.23
CA GLY A 132 -0.47 33.84 -21.68
C GLY A 132 -1.29 32.79 -22.43
N TRP A 133 -0.79 32.37 -23.61
CA TRP A 133 -1.45 31.44 -24.53
C TRP A 133 -0.85 30.02 -24.50
N GLY A 134 0.14 29.81 -23.66
CA GLY A 134 0.90 28.55 -23.61
C GLY A 134 2.00 28.46 -24.70
N ILE A 135 3.21 28.17 -24.27
CA ILE A 135 4.34 27.86 -25.17
C ILE A 135 4.65 26.39 -24.94
N ASN A 136 4.49 25.56 -25.97
CA ASN A 136 4.73 24.13 -25.87
C ASN A 136 6.25 23.83 -25.81
N LEU A 137 6.70 23.21 -24.73
CA LEU A 137 8.01 22.61 -24.57
C LEU A 137 7.86 21.09 -24.56
N VAL A 138 8.45 20.43 -25.55
CA VAL A 138 8.42 18.97 -25.64
C VAL A 138 9.81 18.42 -25.30
N MET A 139 9.88 17.57 -24.29
CA MET A 139 11.09 16.85 -23.90
C MET A 139 11.06 15.45 -24.49
N MET A 140 12.17 15.01 -25.04
CA MET A 140 12.37 13.65 -25.55
C MET A 140 13.67 13.11 -24.98
N GLY A 141 13.63 11.92 -24.43
CA GLY A 141 14.81 11.23 -23.94
C GLY A 141 15.22 10.09 -24.87
N ASP A 142 16.52 9.90 -25.06
CA ASP A 142 17.09 8.78 -25.79
C ASP A 142 17.92 7.90 -24.84
N GLY A 143 18.07 6.60 -25.18
CA GLY A 143 18.82 5.65 -24.38
C GLY A 143 18.08 5.11 -23.15
N PHE A 144 16.76 5.20 -23.12
CA PHE A 144 15.94 4.56 -22.09
C PHE A 144 15.27 3.31 -22.63
N VAL A 145 15.40 2.21 -21.92
CA VAL A 145 14.74 0.94 -22.24
C VAL A 145 13.37 0.84 -21.60
N GLU A 146 12.55 -0.13 -22.01
CA GLU A 146 11.20 -0.32 -21.51
C GLU A 146 11.12 -0.32 -19.97
N MET A 147 12.05 -1.00 -19.30
CA MET A 147 12.08 -1.09 -17.84
C MET A 147 12.41 0.24 -17.13
N ASP A 148 12.90 1.24 -17.85
CA ASP A 148 13.15 2.58 -17.31
C ASP A 148 11.88 3.44 -17.28
N MET A 149 10.79 3.03 -17.95
CA MET A 149 9.61 3.85 -18.26
C MET A 149 8.51 3.82 -17.19
N GLY A 150 8.70 3.07 -16.10
CA GLY A 150 7.70 2.96 -15.03
C GLY A 150 7.69 4.16 -14.09
N ARG A 151 6.67 4.20 -13.21
CA ARG A 151 6.51 5.22 -12.17
C ARG A 151 7.76 5.28 -11.27
N GLY A 152 8.35 6.46 -11.14
CA GLY A 152 9.59 6.67 -10.38
C GLY A 152 10.83 6.03 -11.03
N GLY A 153 10.70 5.51 -12.26
CA GLY A 153 11.79 4.92 -13.02
C GLY A 153 12.81 5.95 -13.51
N LYS A 154 13.89 5.45 -14.09
CA LYS A 154 15.02 6.29 -14.55
C LYS A 154 14.58 7.38 -15.55
N TYR A 155 13.68 7.05 -16.49
CA TYR A 155 13.12 8.02 -17.44
C TYR A 155 12.41 9.18 -16.72
N GLU A 156 11.47 8.89 -15.84
CA GLU A 156 10.70 9.91 -15.12
C GLU A 156 11.62 10.83 -14.30
N VAL A 157 12.58 10.25 -13.58
CA VAL A 157 13.55 11.02 -12.77
C VAL A 157 14.42 11.92 -13.65
N MET A 158 14.85 11.44 -14.83
CA MET A 158 15.71 12.23 -15.72
C MET A 158 14.91 13.33 -16.43
N MET A 159 13.66 13.08 -16.84
CA MET A 159 12.80 14.12 -17.43
C MET A 159 12.50 15.23 -16.43
N GLN A 160 12.21 14.87 -15.15
CA GLN A 160 12.05 15.87 -14.10
C GLN A 160 13.31 16.74 -13.92
N LYS A 161 14.48 16.12 -13.85
CA LYS A 161 15.75 16.85 -13.75
C LYS A 161 16.01 17.75 -14.95
N ALA A 162 15.69 17.28 -16.16
CA ALA A 162 15.86 18.06 -17.39
C ALA A 162 14.96 19.31 -17.36
N MET A 163 13.70 19.15 -16.98
CA MET A 163 12.75 20.25 -16.82
C MET A 163 13.24 21.25 -15.78
N ASP A 164 13.65 20.79 -14.59
CA ASP A 164 14.12 21.66 -13.51
C ASP A 164 15.39 22.40 -13.91
N SER A 165 16.32 21.74 -14.60
CA SER A 165 17.53 22.35 -15.13
C SER A 165 17.23 23.43 -16.18
N TYR A 166 16.30 23.16 -17.11
CA TYR A 166 15.88 24.12 -18.13
C TYR A 166 15.31 25.41 -17.52
N PHE A 167 14.48 25.28 -16.49
CA PHE A 167 13.88 26.42 -15.79
C PHE A 167 14.73 26.98 -14.64
N SER A 168 15.95 26.49 -14.43
CA SER A 168 16.83 27.03 -13.38
C SER A 168 17.56 28.30 -13.78
N VAL A 169 17.62 28.64 -15.06
CA VAL A 169 18.38 29.77 -15.61
C VAL A 169 17.50 30.79 -16.30
N GLU A 170 17.90 32.08 -16.24
CA GLU A 170 17.21 33.15 -16.96
C GLU A 170 17.49 33.09 -18.48
N PRO A 171 16.52 33.45 -19.33
CA PRO A 171 15.19 33.98 -18.99
C PRO A 171 14.13 32.91 -18.72
N MET A 172 14.44 31.61 -18.83
CA MET A 172 13.49 30.52 -18.72
C MET A 172 12.87 30.43 -17.31
N HIS A 173 13.64 30.78 -16.28
CA HIS A 173 13.13 30.82 -14.90
C HIS A 173 11.94 31.79 -14.78
N SER A 174 12.12 33.04 -15.22
CA SER A 174 11.06 34.07 -15.18
C SER A 174 9.89 33.79 -16.12
N LEU A 175 10.11 32.99 -17.15
CA LEU A 175 9.09 32.67 -18.16
C LEU A 175 8.36 31.34 -17.89
N ARG A 176 8.72 30.59 -16.84
CA ARG A 176 8.21 29.25 -16.58
C ARG A 176 6.67 29.15 -16.64
N GLU A 177 5.96 30.13 -16.10
CA GLU A 177 4.50 30.14 -16.05
C GLU A 177 3.80 30.27 -17.44
N TYR A 178 4.56 30.53 -18.50
CA TYR A 178 4.05 30.60 -19.87
C TYR A 178 4.19 29.30 -20.65
N PHE A 179 4.80 28.25 -20.06
CA PHE A 179 5.06 27.00 -20.75
C PHE A 179 4.08 25.89 -20.37
N ASP A 180 3.62 25.19 -21.41
CA ASP A 180 3.10 23.82 -21.30
C ASP A 180 4.24 22.85 -21.54
N VAL A 181 4.53 21.98 -20.58
CA VAL A 181 5.67 21.06 -20.66
C VAL A 181 5.17 19.63 -20.83
N TYR A 182 5.62 19.00 -21.89
CA TYR A 182 5.29 17.63 -22.23
C TYR A 182 6.56 16.78 -22.33
N SER A 183 6.44 15.48 -22.09
CA SER A 183 7.42 14.52 -22.58
C SER A 183 6.77 13.53 -23.54
N VAL A 184 7.54 13.07 -24.50
CA VAL A 184 7.16 11.97 -25.40
C VAL A 184 8.06 10.81 -25.07
N THR A 185 7.48 9.66 -24.72
CA THR A 185 8.21 8.43 -24.45
C THR A 185 8.83 7.89 -25.72
N VAL A 186 10.15 7.69 -25.71
CA VAL A 186 10.91 7.04 -26.80
C VAL A 186 11.64 5.85 -26.19
N VAL A 187 11.21 4.65 -26.57
CA VAL A 187 11.79 3.40 -26.04
C VAL A 187 12.94 2.96 -26.94
N SER A 188 14.14 2.92 -26.36
CA SER A 188 15.34 2.46 -27.04
C SER A 188 15.48 0.94 -26.97
N VAL A 189 16.07 0.33 -28.00
CA VAL A 189 16.33 -1.12 -28.04
C VAL A 189 17.40 -1.52 -27.01
N SER A 190 18.31 -0.60 -26.67
CA SER A 190 19.37 -0.80 -25.68
C SER A 190 19.63 0.48 -24.90
N ASP A 191 20.16 0.35 -23.69
CA ASP A 191 20.58 1.44 -22.81
C ASP A 191 22.01 1.96 -23.11
N SER A 192 22.68 1.38 -24.10
CA SER A 192 24.04 1.74 -24.53
C SER A 192 24.01 2.60 -25.77
N ILE A 193 24.71 3.72 -25.69
CA ILE A 193 25.08 4.51 -26.87
C ILE A 193 26.21 3.75 -27.58
N GLY A 194 25.92 3.24 -28.76
CA GLY A 194 26.89 2.52 -29.60
C GLY A 194 28.03 3.41 -30.11
#